data_1c2d0b4361d2d6cadd7e49f794051647
#
_entry.id   1c2d0b4361d2d6cadd7e49f794051647
#
_cell.length_a   1.000
_cell.length_b   1.000
_cell.length_c   1.000
_cell.angle_alpha   90.00
_cell.angle_beta   90.00
_cell.angle_gamma   90.00
#
_symmetry.space_group_name_H-M   'P 1'
#
loop_
_entity.id
_entity.type
_entity.pdbx_description
1 polymer ?
#
loop_
_entity_poly.entity_id
_entity_poly.type
_entity_poly.pdbx_seq_one_letter_code
_entity_poly.pdbx_strand_id
1 'polypeptide(L)'
;MASNFDGIINPGVASRIADLARSYQSAEPFRHIVIDDFLNEQFAGALLSQFPAFEKGNNLGDDGAPGRKSTFERISRLGEAYQALDRFIQAKEFLEFIGEITGIDGLLYDPFYLGGGTHENRSGQALHAHVDFNYHPSEGWHRRLNLIVYLNQGWGEDWGGNLELYRDPYQDPQPAVKISPLFNRCVLFDTTEKSWHAFDPITLPAEAANLTRKSIALYFYSRHRPAEEVAGKHTTHYVNRQIPDHIKAGHTLAPSDVALLRDMIADRDGLLQRLYAENSELRQAQDRGLSGKLIYLLKRYFVRFRK
;
A
#
# COMPACT_ATOMS: atom_id res chain seq x y z
N MET A 1 -5.19 -16.94 26.60
CA MET A 1 -5.40 -15.67 27.35
C MET A 1 -6.25 -14.79 26.47
N ALA A 2 -7.38 -14.27 26.95
CA ALA A 2 -8.14 -13.31 26.15
C ALA A 2 -7.29 -12.04 26.06
N SER A 3 -6.74 -11.77 24.89
CA SER A 3 -5.99 -10.55 24.60
C SER A 3 -6.97 -9.38 24.74
N ASN A 4 -6.67 -8.48 25.69
CA ASN A 4 -7.45 -7.27 25.90
C ASN A 4 -7.06 -6.26 24.81
N PHE A 5 -7.71 -6.37 23.64
CA PHE A 5 -7.47 -5.44 22.50
C PHE A 5 -8.24 -4.12 22.66
N ASP A 6 -8.51 -3.70 23.90
CA ASP A 6 -9.10 -2.41 24.27
C ASP A 6 -10.32 -1.99 23.43
N GLY A 7 -11.12 -2.96 22.96
CA GLY A 7 -12.27 -2.69 22.10
C GLY A 7 -11.92 -2.24 20.67
N ILE A 8 -10.66 -2.36 20.25
CA ILE A 8 -10.21 -1.97 18.89
C ILE A 8 -10.42 -3.09 17.88
N ILE A 9 -9.96 -4.32 18.20
CA ILE A 9 -10.19 -5.49 17.35
C ILE A 9 -11.53 -6.12 17.66
N ASN A 10 -12.22 -6.61 16.64
CA ASN A 10 -13.43 -7.40 16.81
C ASN A 10 -13.12 -8.68 17.60
N PRO A 11 -13.81 -8.96 18.72
CA PRO A 11 -13.55 -10.17 19.52
C PRO A 11 -13.69 -11.47 18.72
N GLY A 12 -14.58 -11.50 17.71
CA GLY A 12 -14.74 -12.64 16.79
C GLY A 12 -13.50 -12.90 15.94
N VAL A 13 -12.72 -11.88 15.62
CA VAL A 13 -11.43 -12.03 14.92
C VAL A 13 -10.37 -12.58 15.88
N ALA A 14 -10.26 -11.99 17.06
CA ALA A 14 -9.29 -12.41 18.07
C ALA A 14 -9.47 -13.88 18.51
N SER A 15 -10.69 -14.41 18.47
CA SER A 15 -10.96 -15.81 18.83
C SER A 15 -10.57 -16.85 17.77
N ARG A 16 -10.25 -16.42 16.53
CA ARG A 16 -9.99 -17.31 15.38
C ARG A 16 -8.54 -17.30 14.90
N ILE A 17 -7.57 -16.94 15.74
CA ILE A 17 -6.16 -16.78 15.34
C ILE A 17 -5.63 -18.02 14.61
N ALA A 18 -5.89 -19.24 15.14
CA ALA A 18 -5.41 -20.48 14.52
C ALA A 18 -6.00 -20.74 13.12
N ASP A 19 -7.26 -20.35 12.89
CA ASP A 19 -7.90 -20.47 11.57
C ASP A 19 -7.32 -19.42 10.60
N LEU A 20 -7.14 -18.19 11.09
CA LEU A 20 -6.53 -17.10 10.31
C LEU A 20 -5.10 -17.48 9.91
N ALA A 21 -4.31 -18.05 10.82
CA ALA A 21 -2.94 -18.48 10.54
C ALA A 21 -2.91 -19.56 9.44
N ARG A 22 -3.78 -20.58 9.53
CA ARG A 22 -3.87 -21.61 8.49
C ARG A 22 -4.24 -21.02 7.13
N SER A 23 -5.23 -20.14 7.09
CA SER A 23 -5.65 -19.48 5.85
C SER A 23 -4.55 -18.62 5.25
N TYR A 24 -3.83 -17.85 6.08
CA TYR A 24 -2.71 -17.02 5.65
C TYR A 24 -1.58 -17.87 5.03
N GLN A 25 -1.17 -18.96 5.68
CA GLN A 25 -0.06 -19.79 5.22
C GLN A 25 -0.35 -20.55 3.93
N SER A 26 -1.63 -20.92 3.68
CA SER A 26 -2.04 -21.68 2.49
C SER A 26 -2.50 -20.81 1.32
N ALA A 27 -2.53 -19.49 1.48
CA ALA A 27 -3.08 -18.59 0.47
C ALA A 27 -2.16 -18.47 -0.76
N GLU A 28 -2.79 -18.45 -1.93
CA GLU A 28 -2.17 -18.20 -3.23
C GLU A 28 -2.67 -16.84 -3.80
N PRO A 29 -1.84 -16.09 -4.53
CA PRO A 29 -0.54 -16.43 -5.15
C PRO A 29 0.67 -16.29 -4.20
N PHE A 30 0.51 -15.68 -3.06
CA PHE A 30 1.47 -15.56 -1.97
C PHE A 30 0.71 -15.43 -0.65
N ARG A 31 1.39 -15.56 0.48
CA ARG A 31 0.78 -15.52 1.81
C ARG A 31 -0.01 -14.24 2.02
N HIS A 32 -1.32 -14.35 2.17
CA HIS A 32 -2.22 -13.24 2.47
C HIS A 32 -3.47 -13.74 3.18
N ILE A 33 -4.23 -12.82 3.77
CA ILE A 33 -5.55 -13.11 4.32
C ILE A 33 -6.46 -11.90 4.22
N VAL A 34 -7.73 -12.18 3.99
CA VAL A 34 -8.82 -11.19 4.03
C VAL A 34 -9.64 -11.44 5.30
N ILE A 35 -9.81 -10.41 6.10
CA ILE A 35 -10.55 -10.47 7.36
C ILE A 35 -11.64 -9.41 7.32
N ASP A 36 -12.89 -9.85 7.20
CA ASP A 36 -14.05 -8.97 7.31
C ASP A 36 -14.32 -8.65 8.78
N ASP A 37 -14.92 -7.49 9.04
CA ASP A 37 -15.22 -6.99 10.38
C ASP A 37 -13.99 -7.02 11.31
N PHE A 38 -12.83 -6.61 10.78
CA PHE A 38 -11.55 -6.70 11.47
C PHE A 38 -11.51 -5.90 12.76
N LEU A 39 -11.93 -4.65 12.70
CA LEU A 39 -12.02 -3.77 13.86
C LEU A 39 -13.41 -3.88 14.50
N ASN A 40 -13.49 -3.48 15.76
CA ASN A 40 -14.80 -3.19 16.36
C ASN A 40 -15.54 -2.17 15.47
N GLU A 41 -16.82 -2.41 15.20
CA GLU A 41 -17.61 -1.61 14.27
C GLU A 41 -17.67 -0.13 14.65
N GLN A 42 -17.83 0.17 15.96
CA GLN A 42 -17.85 1.54 16.45
C GLN A 42 -16.50 2.23 16.24
N PHE A 43 -15.41 1.50 16.45
CA PHE A 43 -14.06 2.02 16.22
C PHE A 43 -13.79 2.27 14.75
N ALA A 44 -14.16 1.35 13.85
CA ALA A 44 -14.07 1.54 12.40
C ALA A 44 -14.91 2.75 11.94
N GLY A 45 -16.11 2.93 12.48
CA GLY A 45 -16.95 4.12 12.25
C GLY A 45 -16.29 5.42 12.72
N ALA A 46 -15.63 5.40 13.89
CA ALA A 46 -14.89 6.55 14.40
C ALA A 46 -13.68 6.91 13.50
N LEU A 47 -12.95 5.93 12.99
CA LEU A 47 -11.86 6.15 12.03
C LEU A 47 -12.39 6.77 10.73
N LEU A 48 -13.52 6.28 10.21
CA LEU A 48 -14.14 6.85 9.00
C LEU A 48 -14.61 8.29 9.25
N SER A 49 -15.24 8.57 10.38
CA SER A 49 -15.74 9.92 10.71
C SER A 49 -14.62 10.94 10.90
N GLN A 50 -13.44 10.50 11.34
CA GLN A 50 -12.25 11.33 11.55
C GLN A 50 -11.24 11.22 10.39
N PHE A 51 -11.63 10.60 9.27
CA PHE A 51 -10.76 10.49 8.10
C PHE A 51 -10.37 11.89 7.61
N PRO A 52 -9.08 12.16 7.31
CA PRO A 52 -8.65 13.50 6.94
C PRO A 52 -9.30 13.96 5.63
N ALA A 53 -9.63 15.26 5.54
CA ALA A 53 -10.08 15.83 4.28
C ALA A 53 -9.00 15.67 3.20
N PHE A 54 -9.43 15.43 1.97
CA PHE A 54 -8.55 15.13 0.82
C PHE A 54 -7.42 16.15 0.66
N GLU A 55 -7.72 17.43 0.86
CA GLU A 55 -6.78 18.56 0.69
C GLU A 55 -5.69 18.62 1.77
N LYS A 56 -5.86 17.90 2.88
CA LYS A 56 -4.88 17.86 3.97
C LYS A 56 -3.73 16.88 3.72
N GLY A 57 -3.92 15.95 2.79
CA GLY A 57 -2.91 14.96 2.45
C GLY A 57 -1.93 15.43 1.38
N ASN A 58 -0.90 14.63 1.15
CA ASN A 58 -0.04 14.78 0.00
C ASN A 58 -0.81 14.30 -1.25
N ASN A 59 -1.05 15.23 -2.17
CA ASN A 59 -1.85 14.99 -3.38
C ASN A 59 -1.01 14.53 -4.58
N LEU A 60 0.22 14.10 -4.37
CA LEU A 60 1.04 13.54 -5.44
C LEU A 60 0.70 12.05 -5.65
N GLY A 61 0.43 11.68 -6.88
CA GLY A 61 0.32 10.29 -7.29
C GLY A 61 1.64 9.54 -7.17
N ASP A 62 1.62 8.24 -7.38
CA ASP A 62 2.84 7.42 -7.36
C ASP A 62 3.78 7.75 -8.53
N ASP A 63 3.27 8.35 -9.58
CA ASP A 63 3.96 8.95 -10.72
C ASP A 63 4.51 10.37 -10.44
N GLY A 64 4.20 10.94 -9.27
CA GLY A 64 4.58 12.31 -8.89
C GLY A 64 3.64 13.39 -9.46
N ALA A 65 2.62 13.02 -10.24
CA ALA A 65 1.64 13.99 -10.75
C ALA A 65 0.67 14.43 -9.64
N PRO A 66 0.31 15.73 -9.57
CA PRO A 66 -0.74 16.19 -8.67
C PRO A 66 -2.07 15.60 -9.12
N GLY A 67 -2.83 15.04 -8.17
CA GLY A 67 -4.01 14.45 -8.68
C GLY A 67 -5.08 13.93 -7.76
N ARG A 68 -5.51 12.76 -8.06
CA ARG A 68 -6.70 12.11 -7.58
C ARG A 68 -6.46 11.25 -6.32
N LYS A 69 -5.21 11.23 -5.82
CA LYS A 69 -4.78 10.53 -4.60
C LYS A 69 -4.44 11.54 -3.52
N SER A 70 -4.79 11.22 -2.28
CA SER A 70 -4.37 11.95 -1.08
C SER A 70 -3.83 10.97 -0.06
N THR A 71 -2.62 11.22 0.46
CA THR A 71 -1.98 10.38 1.48
C THR A 71 -1.62 11.23 2.69
N PHE A 72 -2.00 10.76 3.88
CA PHE A 72 -1.61 11.39 5.14
C PHE A 72 -0.84 10.36 5.98
N GLU A 73 0.49 10.48 6.02
CA GLU A 73 1.37 9.45 6.61
C GLU A 73 1.23 9.35 8.14
N ARG A 74 1.37 10.45 8.87
CA ARG A 74 1.42 10.43 10.35
C ARG A 74 0.05 10.41 10.97
N ILE A 75 -0.58 9.26 11.05
CA ILE A 75 -1.94 9.10 11.60
C ILE A 75 -2.05 9.57 13.05
N SER A 76 -1.00 9.52 13.85
CA SER A 76 -0.96 10.07 15.23
C SER A 76 -1.28 11.56 15.32
N ARG A 77 -1.22 12.30 14.21
CA ARG A 77 -1.57 13.72 14.13
C ARG A 77 -3.04 13.97 13.75
N LEU A 78 -3.79 12.93 13.49
CA LEU A 78 -5.23 12.98 13.23
C LEU A 78 -6.02 12.93 14.54
N GLY A 79 -7.35 12.81 14.45
CA GLY A 79 -8.24 12.76 15.59
C GLY A 79 -7.99 11.60 16.56
N GLU A 80 -8.75 11.57 17.65
CA GLU A 80 -8.54 10.64 18.78
C GLU A 80 -8.59 9.17 18.38
N ALA A 81 -9.45 8.79 17.42
CA ALA A 81 -9.52 7.42 16.94
C ALA A 81 -8.19 6.98 16.26
N TYR A 82 -7.58 7.87 15.48
CA TYR A 82 -6.29 7.60 14.85
C TYR A 82 -5.14 7.57 15.86
N GLN A 83 -5.18 8.41 16.88
CA GLN A 83 -4.22 8.35 17.98
C GLN A 83 -4.34 7.06 18.79
N ALA A 84 -5.58 6.57 18.97
CA ALA A 84 -5.80 5.27 19.61
C ALA A 84 -5.28 4.13 18.74
N LEU A 85 -5.53 4.16 17.42
CA LEU A 85 -4.97 3.19 16.47
C LEU A 85 -3.45 3.23 16.48
N ASP A 86 -2.82 4.41 16.45
CA ASP A 86 -1.37 4.58 16.50
C ASP A 86 -0.75 3.93 17.75
N ARG A 87 -1.33 4.18 18.92
CA ARG A 87 -0.88 3.52 20.17
C ARG A 87 -1.07 2.01 20.13
N PHE A 88 -2.18 1.56 19.56
CA PHE A 88 -2.54 0.15 19.52
C PHE A 88 -1.60 -0.67 18.63
N ILE A 89 -1.28 -0.19 17.42
CA ILE A 89 -0.39 -0.92 16.49
C ILE A 89 1.06 -1.01 16.97
N GLN A 90 1.46 -0.17 17.93
CA GLN A 90 2.76 -0.19 18.58
C GLN A 90 2.79 -1.18 19.75
N ALA A 91 1.63 -1.56 20.28
CA ALA A 91 1.54 -2.41 21.45
C ALA A 91 2.08 -3.82 21.14
N LYS A 92 2.83 -4.35 22.10
CA LYS A 92 3.43 -5.69 21.99
C LYS A 92 2.38 -6.76 21.69
N GLU A 93 1.24 -6.66 22.34
CA GLU A 93 0.10 -7.60 22.20
C GLU A 93 -0.43 -7.63 20.76
N PHE A 94 -0.50 -6.48 20.08
CA PHE A 94 -0.92 -6.41 18.69
C PHE A 94 0.15 -7.00 17.74
N LEU A 95 1.42 -6.66 17.96
CA LEU A 95 2.53 -7.19 17.16
C LEU A 95 2.65 -8.72 17.31
N GLU A 96 2.43 -9.25 18.53
CA GLU A 96 2.35 -10.70 18.78
C GLU A 96 1.14 -11.33 18.10
N PHE A 97 -0.04 -10.70 18.16
CA PHE A 97 -1.24 -11.17 17.46
C PHE A 97 -1.03 -11.30 15.95
N ILE A 98 -0.44 -10.27 15.31
CA ILE A 98 -0.12 -10.34 13.87
C ILE A 98 0.98 -11.39 13.63
N GLY A 99 1.95 -11.50 14.53
CA GLY A 99 3.01 -12.51 14.50
C GLY A 99 2.46 -13.93 14.53
N GLU A 100 1.47 -14.21 15.40
CA GLU A 100 0.82 -15.53 15.48
C GLU A 100 0.05 -15.88 14.19
N ILE A 101 -0.61 -14.90 13.56
CA ILE A 101 -1.30 -15.10 12.27
C ILE A 101 -0.31 -15.38 11.14
N THR A 102 0.79 -14.67 11.10
CA THR A 102 1.72 -14.69 9.96
C THR A 102 2.88 -15.68 10.12
N GLY A 103 3.15 -16.12 11.33
CA GLY A 103 4.34 -16.91 11.65
C GLY A 103 5.64 -16.09 11.64
N ILE A 104 5.54 -14.76 11.80
CA ILE A 104 6.70 -13.86 11.77
C ILE A 104 6.95 -13.31 13.17
N ASP A 105 8.04 -13.70 13.76
CA ASP A 105 8.46 -13.22 15.07
C ASP A 105 9.16 -11.86 15.01
N GLY A 106 9.08 -11.12 16.13
CA GLY A 106 9.82 -9.88 16.31
C GLY A 106 9.41 -8.77 15.34
N LEU A 107 8.13 -8.69 15.01
CA LEU A 107 7.58 -7.61 14.19
C LEU A 107 7.79 -6.25 14.86
N LEU A 108 8.09 -5.27 14.02
CA LEU A 108 8.29 -3.86 14.36
C LEU A 108 7.30 -3.03 13.56
N TYR A 109 6.67 -2.04 14.18
CA TYR A 109 5.86 -1.04 13.46
C TYR A 109 6.76 0.05 12.84
N ASP A 110 6.23 0.80 11.89
CA ASP A 110 6.91 1.96 11.30
C ASP A 110 6.50 3.26 12.03
N PRO A 111 7.38 3.86 12.85
CA PRO A 111 7.06 5.10 13.55
C PRO A 111 6.97 6.32 12.62
N PHE A 112 7.41 6.19 11.36
CA PHE A 112 7.42 7.27 10.37
C PHE A 112 6.28 7.14 9.35
N TYR A 113 5.61 5.99 9.29
CA TYR A 113 4.55 5.68 8.31
C TYR A 113 4.99 5.93 6.87
N LEU A 114 6.21 5.52 6.52
CA LEU A 114 6.79 5.78 5.19
C LEU A 114 6.01 5.08 4.08
N GLY A 115 5.29 5.88 3.29
CA GLY A 115 4.38 5.40 2.25
C GLY A 115 3.07 4.80 2.77
N GLY A 116 2.89 4.74 4.10
CA GLY A 116 1.68 4.26 4.77
C GLY A 116 0.77 5.40 5.23
N GLY A 117 -0.07 5.11 6.23
CA GLY A 117 -1.06 6.05 6.76
C GLY A 117 -2.41 5.97 6.05
N THR A 118 -3.14 7.08 5.95
CA THR A 118 -4.41 7.10 5.24
C THR A 118 -4.20 7.35 3.75
N HIS A 119 -4.91 6.59 2.92
CA HIS A 119 -4.92 6.74 1.48
C HIS A 119 -6.35 6.98 1.00
N GLU A 120 -6.54 8.01 0.19
CA GLU A 120 -7.80 8.34 -0.43
C GLU A 120 -7.60 8.48 -1.95
N ASN A 121 -8.39 7.74 -2.72
CA ASN A 121 -8.32 7.76 -4.18
C ASN A 121 -9.70 8.09 -4.78
N ARG A 122 -9.72 8.95 -5.79
CA ARG A 122 -10.92 9.37 -6.53
C ARG A 122 -11.16 8.49 -7.75
N SER A 123 -12.36 8.57 -8.32
CA SER A 123 -12.70 7.89 -9.56
C SER A 123 -11.66 8.16 -10.68
N GLY A 124 -11.35 7.14 -11.45
CA GLY A 124 -10.33 7.13 -12.49
C GLY A 124 -8.90 6.81 -12.00
N GLN A 125 -8.69 6.65 -10.69
CA GLN A 125 -7.39 6.21 -10.15
C GLN A 125 -7.27 4.69 -10.21
N ALA A 126 -6.04 4.25 -10.47
CA ALA A 126 -5.59 2.86 -10.39
C ALA A 126 -4.16 2.85 -9.84
N LEU A 127 -3.68 1.70 -9.44
CA LEU A 127 -2.27 1.49 -9.08
C LEU A 127 -1.74 0.29 -9.85
N HIS A 128 -0.65 0.50 -10.59
CA HIS A 128 -0.05 -0.56 -11.39
C HIS A 128 0.49 -1.70 -10.53
N ALA A 129 0.54 -2.89 -11.10
CA ALA A 129 1.15 -4.03 -10.45
C ALA A 129 2.61 -3.72 -10.08
N HIS A 130 2.95 -3.98 -8.82
CA HIS A 130 4.28 -3.68 -8.28
C HIS A 130 4.61 -4.62 -7.13
N VAL A 131 5.89 -4.70 -6.81
CA VAL A 131 6.39 -5.14 -5.51
C VAL A 131 6.93 -3.93 -4.78
N ASP A 132 6.70 -3.89 -3.48
CA ASP A 132 7.13 -2.78 -2.64
C ASP A 132 8.65 -2.74 -2.42
N PHE A 133 9.17 -1.58 -1.99
CA PHE A 133 10.53 -1.49 -1.46
C PHE A 133 10.70 -2.47 -0.27
N ASN A 134 11.86 -3.10 -0.18
CA ASN A 134 12.07 -4.23 0.73
C ASN A 134 12.79 -3.89 2.05
N TYR A 135 13.36 -2.68 2.20
CA TYR A 135 14.03 -2.24 3.41
C TYR A 135 13.55 -0.88 3.87
N HIS A 136 13.34 -0.73 5.18
CA HIS A 136 13.05 0.57 5.78
C HIS A 136 14.21 1.54 5.47
N PRO A 137 13.93 2.70 4.85
CA PRO A 137 15.00 3.54 4.30
C PRO A 137 16.00 4.09 5.32
N SER A 138 15.59 4.38 6.56
CA SER A 138 16.46 4.91 7.62
C SER A 138 16.95 3.83 8.57
N GLU A 139 16.13 2.85 8.91
CA GLU A 139 16.43 1.85 9.94
C GLU A 139 17.12 0.60 9.37
N GLY A 140 16.99 0.37 8.05
CA GLY A 140 17.54 -0.82 7.41
C GLY A 140 16.82 -2.14 7.78
N TRP A 141 15.66 -2.05 8.44
CA TRP A 141 14.84 -3.22 8.75
C TRP A 141 14.21 -3.81 7.48
N HIS A 142 14.00 -5.12 7.47
CA HIS A 142 13.28 -5.79 6.39
C HIS A 142 11.79 -5.48 6.45
N ARG A 143 11.19 -5.01 5.36
CA ARG A 143 9.75 -4.90 5.25
C ARG A 143 9.15 -6.30 5.15
N ARG A 144 8.18 -6.62 6.01
CA ARG A 144 7.62 -7.96 6.13
C ARG A 144 6.16 -8.04 5.76
N LEU A 145 5.35 -7.07 6.17
CA LEU A 145 3.90 -7.15 6.03
C LEU A 145 3.31 -5.80 5.61
N ASN A 146 2.30 -5.88 4.77
CA ASN A 146 1.31 -4.83 4.57
C ASN A 146 0.00 -5.25 5.24
N LEU A 147 -0.55 -4.36 6.04
CA LEU A 147 -1.89 -4.45 6.60
C LEU A 147 -2.68 -3.27 6.09
N ILE A 148 -3.77 -3.54 5.35
CA ILE A 148 -4.62 -2.51 4.78
C ILE A 148 -6.02 -2.67 5.35
N VAL A 149 -6.55 -1.63 6.02
CA VAL A 149 -7.95 -1.59 6.47
C VAL A 149 -8.72 -0.64 5.55
N TYR A 150 -9.79 -1.12 4.94
CA TYR A 150 -10.66 -0.34 4.09
C TYR A 150 -11.83 0.27 4.88
N LEU A 151 -12.22 1.49 4.50
CA LEU A 151 -13.25 2.27 5.20
C LEU A 151 -14.35 2.75 4.23
N ASN A 152 -14.80 1.90 3.30
CA ASN A 152 -15.73 2.28 2.23
C ASN A 152 -17.12 1.68 2.46
N GLN A 153 -18.00 2.41 3.15
CA GLN A 153 -19.39 2.00 3.32
C GLN A 153 -20.13 2.01 1.99
N GLY A 154 -20.92 0.96 1.73
CA GLY A 154 -21.76 0.87 0.54
C GLY A 154 -20.97 0.77 -0.79
N TRP A 155 -19.74 0.31 -0.78
CA TRP A 155 -18.94 0.13 -2.00
C TRP A 155 -19.53 -0.96 -2.87
N GLY A 156 -19.86 -0.62 -4.12
CA GLY A 156 -20.44 -1.57 -5.08
C GLY A 156 -19.38 -2.50 -5.68
N GLU A 157 -19.76 -3.74 -5.97
CA GLU A 157 -18.86 -4.77 -6.52
C GLU A 157 -18.23 -4.35 -7.86
N ASP A 158 -18.99 -3.63 -8.69
CA ASP A 158 -18.58 -3.23 -10.06
C ASP A 158 -17.86 -1.86 -10.09
N TRP A 159 -17.59 -1.26 -8.92
CA TRP A 159 -16.99 0.09 -8.89
C TRP A 159 -15.47 0.09 -9.02
N GLY A 160 -14.85 -1.08 -9.10
CA GLY A 160 -13.41 -1.22 -9.16
C GLY A 160 -12.73 -0.80 -7.86
N GLY A 161 -11.44 -0.44 -7.94
CA GLY A 161 -10.63 -0.15 -6.77
C GLY A 161 -10.28 -1.41 -5.96
N ASN A 162 -10.51 -2.60 -6.52
CA ASN A 162 -10.21 -3.87 -5.90
C ASN A 162 -8.70 -4.05 -5.74
N LEU A 163 -8.25 -4.54 -4.60
CA LEU A 163 -6.86 -4.99 -4.47
C LEU A 163 -6.70 -6.25 -5.32
N GLU A 164 -5.72 -6.23 -6.19
CA GLU A 164 -5.40 -7.33 -7.09
C GLU A 164 -4.06 -7.96 -6.69
N LEU A 165 -4.03 -9.29 -6.59
CA LEU A 165 -2.82 -10.06 -6.29
C LEU A 165 -2.47 -10.93 -7.50
N TYR A 166 -1.18 -10.95 -7.89
CA TYR A 166 -0.70 -11.61 -9.10
C TYR A 166 0.35 -12.67 -8.76
N ARG A 167 0.40 -13.76 -9.55
CA ARG A 167 1.52 -14.71 -9.51
C ARG A 167 2.78 -14.11 -10.15
N ASP A 168 2.65 -13.70 -11.38
CA ASP A 168 3.69 -13.03 -12.16
C ASP A 168 3.03 -12.18 -13.25
N PRO A 169 2.90 -10.86 -13.03
CA PRO A 169 2.22 -9.98 -13.98
C PRO A 169 2.97 -9.77 -15.31
N TYR A 170 4.21 -10.25 -15.42
CA TYR A 170 4.93 -10.27 -16.70
C TYR A 170 4.53 -11.45 -17.58
N GLN A 171 4.14 -12.58 -16.99
CA GLN A 171 3.72 -13.78 -17.70
C GLN A 171 2.19 -13.83 -17.88
N ASP A 172 1.45 -13.45 -16.84
CA ASP A 172 -0.01 -13.39 -16.86
C ASP A 172 -0.48 -12.04 -16.30
N PRO A 173 -1.00 -11.15 -17.17
CA PRO A 173 -1.50 -9.85 -16.75
C PRO A 173 -2.83 -9.93 -15.95
N GLN A 174 -3.43 -11.12 -15.84
CA GLN A 174 -4.66 -11.29 -15.07
C GLN A 174 -4.35 -11.52 -13.59
N PRO A 175 -5.03 -10.83 -12.67
CA PRO A 175 -4.87 -11.07 -11.25
C PRO A 175 -5.37 -12.47 -10.87
N ALA A 176 -4.61 -13.15 -10.01
CA ALA A 176 -5.02 -14.43 -9.44
C ALA A 176 -6.14 -14.25 -8.39
N VAL A 177 -6.15 -13.10 -7.69
CA VAL A 177 -7.15 -12.78 -6.66
C VAL A 177 -7.54 -11.31 -6.80
N LYS A 178 -8.85 -11.02 -6.66
CA LYS A 178 -9.41 -9.67 -6.53
C LYS A 178 -10.13 -9.53 -5.21
N ILE A 179 -9.86 -8.47 -4.48
CA ILE A 179 -10.40 -8.21 -3.15
C ILE A 179 -11.06 -6.84 -3.14
N SER A 180 -12.39 -6.81 -3.01
CA SER A 180 -13.16 -5.56 -2.94
C SER A 180 -12.82 -4.77 -1.68
N PRO A 181 -12.68 -3.42 -1.74
CA PRO A 181 -12.28 -2.59 -0.62
C PRO A 181 -13.45 -2.25 0.32
N LEU A 182 -14.12 -3.26 0.87
CA LEU A 182 -15.32 -3.10 1.68
C LEU A 182 -15.02 -2.46 3.04
N PHE A 183 -16.03 -1.83 3.64
CA PHE A 183 -15.92 -1.24 4.97
C PHE A 183 -15.49 -2.27 6.02
N ASN A 184 -14.52 -1.90 6.86
CA ASN A 184 -13.96 -2.70 7.93
C ASN A 184 -13.31 -4.03 7.47
N ARG A 185 -12.98 -4.16 6.18
CA ARG A 185 -12.20 -5.27 5.64
C ARG A 185 -10.72 -4.99 5.83
N CYS A 186 -10.02 -5.92 6.44
CA CYS A 186 -8.57 -5.92 6.53
C CYS A 186 -7.97 -6.90 5.52
N VAL A 187 -6.94 -6.49 4.83
CA VAL A 187 -6.08 -7.38 4.05
C VAL A 187 -4.68 -7.33 4.62
N LEU A 188 -4.17 -8.48 5.03
CA LEU A 188 -2.81 -8.65 5.52
C LEU A 188 -2.06 -9.54 4.54
N PHE A 189 -0.89 -9.11 4.07
CA PHE A 189 -0.10 -9.90 3.14
C PHE A 189 1.42 -9.71 3.36
N ASP A 190 2.15 -10.79 3.03
CA ASP A 190 3.61 -10.83 3.08
C ASP A 190 4.22 -9.99 1.96
N THR A 191 5.29 -9.26 2.25
CA THR A 191 6.04 -8.47 1.27
C THR A 191 7.33 -9.19 0.88
N THR A 192 7.35 -9.71 -0.33
CA THR A 192 8.47 -10.43 -0.94
C THR A 192 8.73 -9.92 -2.35
N GLU A 193 9.77 -10.41 -3.00
CA GLU A 193 10.07 -10.16 -4.42
C GLU A 193 8.98 -10.70 -5.38
N LYS A 194 8.00 -11.45 -4.86
CA LYS A 194 6.91 -12.08 -5.61
C LYS A 194 5.53 -11.63 -5.18
N SER A 195 5.43 -10.72 -4.20
CA SER A 195 4.14 -10.21 -3.72
C SER A 195 3.60 -9.09 -4.62
N TRP A 196 3.40 -9.43 -5.89
CA TRP A 196 2.90 -8.52 -6.90
C TRP A 196 1.45 -8.12 -6.60
N HIS A 197 1.21 -6.84 -6.43
CA HIS A 197 -0.13 -6.34 -6.14
C HIS A 197 -0.41 -5.00 -6.84
N ALA A 198 -1.70 -4.75 -7.07
CA ALA A 198 -2.22 -3.58 -7.75
C ALA A 198 -3.58 -3.18 -7.15
N PHE A 199 -4.19 -2.14 -7.64
CA PHE A 199 -5.64 -2.00 -7.62
C PHE A 199 -6.16 -1.54 -8.98
N ASP A 200 -7.31 -2.13 -9.39
CA ASP A 200 -7.93 -1.83 -10.65
C ASP A 200 -8.57 -0.43 -10.69
N PRO A 201 -8.87 0.12 -11.87
CA PRO A 201 -9.44 1.45 -11.99
C PRO A 201 -10.74 1.61 -11.19
N ILE A 202 -10.82 2.70 -10.42
CA ILE A 202 -12.04 3.10 -9.73
C ILE A 202 -13.00 3.70 -10.76
N THR A 203 -14.18 3.11 -10.92
CA THR A 203 -15.22 3.54 -11.87
C THR A 203 -16.54 3.72 -11.15
N LEU A 204 -16.71 4.90 -10.53
CA LEU A 204 -17.91 5.20 -9.77
C LEU A 204 -19.08 5.61 -10.70
N PRO A 205 -20.30 5.08 -10.48
CA PRO A 205 -21.49 5.54 -11.18
C PRO A 205 -21.85 6.98 -10.74
N ALA A 206 -22.71 7.64 -11.51
CA ALA A 206 -23.06 9.05 -11.30
C ALA A 206 -23.65 9.32 -9.90
N GLU A 207 -24.44 8.41 -9.38
CA GLU A 207 -25.03 8.49 -8.04
C GLU A 207 -24.01 8.37 -6.90
N ALA A 208 -22.85 7.77 -7.16
CA ALA A 208 -21.74 7.58 -6.21
C ALA A 208 -20.53 8.47 -6.51
N ALA A 209 -20.65 9.43 -7.44
CA ALA A 209 -19.52 10.23 -7.94
C ALA A 209 -18.76 11.02 -6.82
N ASN A 210 -19.40 11.26 -5.69
CA ASN A 210 -18.82 11.95 -4.54
C ASN A 210 -18.06 11.00 -3.59
N LEU A 211 -18.17 9.69 -3.79
CA LEU A 211 -17.44 8.72 -2.97
C LEU A 211 -15.98 8.66 -3.39
N THR A 212 -15.16 8.20 -2.46
CA THR A 212 -13.73 7.98 -2.70
C THR A 212 -13.33 6.67 -2.03
N ARG A 213 -12.31 6.01 -2.57
CA ARG A 213 -11.75 4.79 -2.00
C ARG A 213 -10.79 5.15 -0.86
N LYS A 214 -11.19 4.84 0.36
CA LYS A 214 -10.45 5.14 1.60
C LYS A 214 -9.84 3.87 2.18
N SER A 215 -8.59 3.97 2.60
CA SER A 215 -7.91 2.91 3.34
C SER A 215 -6.89 3.48 4.32
N ILE A 216 -6.52 2.64 5.30
CA ILE A 216 -5.39 2.87 6.20
C ILE A 216 -4.38 1.76 5.89
N ALA A 217 -3.17 2.13 5.46
CA ALA A 217 -2.09 1.20 5.18
C ALA A 217 -1.03 1.27 6.28
N LEU A 218 -0.72 0.12 6.86
CA LEU A 218 0.24 -0.04 7.94
C LEU A 218 1.30 -1.05 7.51
N TYR A 219 2.57 -0.71 7.73
CA TYR A 219 3.68 -1.55 7.31
C TYR A 219 4.44 -2.04 8.53
N PHE A 220 4.75 -3.36 8.52
CA PHE A 220 5.50 -3.98 9.60
C PHE A 220 6.80 -4.54 9.07
N TYR A 221 7.81 -4.45 9.92
CA TYR A 221 9.18 -4.78 9.61
C TYR A 221 9.71 -5.83 10.60
N SER A 222 10.88 -6.39 10.32
CA SER A 222 11.67 -7.15 11.27
C SER A 222 13.16 -6.85 11.09
N ARG A 223 13.95 -7.08 12.14
CA ARG A 223 15.40 -6.95 12.05
C ARG A 223 16.06 -8.08 11.29
N HIS A 224 15.42 -9.24 11.32
CA HIS A 224 15.91 -10.45 10.69
C HIS A 224 14.86 -11.00 9.72
N ARG A 225 15.34 -11.59 8.63
CA ARG A 225 14.55 -12.31 7.64
C ARG A 225 15.26 -13.61 7.33
N PRO A 226 14.57 -14.74 7.07
CA PRO A 226 15.18 -15.98 6.62
C PRO A 226 16.12 -15.74 5.44
N ALA A 227 17.31 -16.35 5.46
CA ALA A 227 18.37 -16.04 4.49
C ALA A 227 17.93 -16.30 3.04
N GLU A 228 17.08 -17.31 2.83
CA GLU A 228 16.48 -17.67 1.56
C GLU A 228 15.46 -16.66 1.02
N GLU A 229 14.94 -15.79 1.88
CA GLU A 229 14.00 -14.73 1.52
C GLU A 229 14.68 -13.35 1.39
N VAL A 230 15.98 -13.25 1.69
CA VAL A 230 16.71 -11.98 1.63
C VAL A 230 17.04 -11.64 0.18
N ALA A 231 16.64 -10.46 -0.27
CA ALA A 231 16.99 -9.90 -1.55
C ALA A 231 17.85 -8.65 -1.42
N GLY A 232 18.51 -8.24 -2.51
CA GLY A 232 19.20 -6.97 -2.59
C GLY A 232 18.26 -5.80 -2.33
N LYS A 233 18.77 -4.70 -1.75
CA LYS A 233 17.96 -3.51 -1.48
C LYS A 233 17.47 -2.87 -2.78
N HIS A 234 16.15 -2.67 -2.88
CA HIS A 234 15.52 -1.98 -4.01
C HIS A 234 14.39 -1.06 -3.56
N THR A 235 13.98 -0.16 -4.45
CA THR A 235 12.78 0.66 -4.33
C THR A 235 11.55 -0.11 -4.85
N THR A 236 10.37 0.48 -4.79
CA THR A 236 9.17 -0.12 -5.41
C THR A 236 9.39 -0.35 -6.90
N HIS A 237 9.14 -1.58 -7.36
CA HIS A 237 9.26 -2.00 -8.75
C HIS A 237 7.88 -2.11 -9.38
N TYR A 238 7.60 -1.30 -10.39
CA TYR A 238 6.34 -1.31 -11.13
C TYR A 238 6.45 -2.13 -12.42
N VAL A 239 5.39 -2.87 -12.71
CA VAL A 239 5.21 -3.50 -14.02
C VAL A 239 4.55 -2.49 -14.95
N ASN A 240 5.18 -2.22 -16.08
CA ASN A 240 4.58 -1.37 -17.10
C ASN A 240 3.34 -2.04 -17.70
N ARG A 241 2.25 -1.29 -17.85
CA ARG A 241 1.07 -1.77 -18.58
C ARG A 241 1.47 -2.24 -19.96
N GLN A 242 0.98 -3.42 -20.34
CA GLN A 242 1.06 -3.88 -21.72
C GLN A 242 -0.03 -3.21 -22.56
N ILE A 243 0.25 -3.01 -23.84
CA ILE A 243 -0.76 -2.54 -24.79
C ILE A 243 -1.84 -3.60 -24.88
N PRO A 244 -3.13 -3.26 -24.68
CA PRO A 244 -4.22 -4.24 -24.76
C PRO A 244 -4.23 -4.99 -26.11
N ASP A 245 -4.56 -6.27 -26.09
CA ASP A 245 -4.51 -7.17 -27.27
C ASP A 245 -5.40 -6.73 -28.45
N HIS A 246 -6.45 -5.95 -28.18
CA HIS A 246 -7.31 -5.41 -29.24
C HIS A 246 -6.59 -4.32 -30.06
N ILE A 247 -5.57 -3.64 -29.48
CA ILE A 247 -4.74 -2.64 -30.17
C ILE A 247 -3.61 -3.36 -30.88
N LYS A 248 -3.89 -3.84 -32.09
CA LYS A 248 -2.96 -4.61 -32.93
C LYS A 248 -2.93 -4.07 -34.36
N ALA A 249 -2.03 -4.60 -35.19
CA ALA A 249 -1.93 -4.20 -36.60
C ALA A 249 -3.29 -4.31 -37.31
N GLY A 250 -3.68 -3.22 -37.99
CA GLY A 250 -4.97 -3.10 -38.69
C GLY A 250 -6.14 -2.63 -37.79
N HIS A 251 -5.93 -2.46 -36.49
CA HIS A 251 -6.96 -1.88 -35.60
C HIS A 251 -7.10 -0.38 -35.83
N THR A 252 -8.34 0.10 -35.97
CA THR A 252 -8.65 1.54 -36.02
C THR A 252 -8.87 2.03 -34.59
N LEU A 253 -7.99 2.90 -34.12
CA LEU A 253 -8.03 3.42 -32.75
C LEU A 253 -9.31 4.21 -32.48
N ALA A 254 -10.06 3.81 -31.46
CA ALA A 254 -11.14 4.60 -30.89
C ALA A 254 -10.57 5.77 -30.05
N PRO A 255 -11.34 6.85 -29.76
CA PRO A 255 -10.89 7.92 -28.87
C PRO A 255 -10.42 7.42 -27.49
N SER A 256 -11.04 6.37 -26.95
CA SER A 256 -10.65 5.70 -25.71
C SER A 256 -9.28 5.04 -25.82
N ASP A 257 -8.94 4.42 -26.94
CA ASP A 257 -7.64 3.79 -27.17
C ASP A 257 -6.54 4.84 -27.23
N VAL A 258 -6.83 5.96 -27.89
CA VAL A 258 -5.88 7.10 -27.97
C VAL A 258 -5.64 7.68 -26.59
N ALA A 259 -6.68 7.86 -25.78
CA ALA A 259 -6.54 8.34 -24.41
C ALA A 259 -5.70 7.36 -23.57
N LEU A 260 -6.02 6.07 -23.61
CA LEU A 260 -5.28 5.02 -22.92
C LEU A 260 -3.78 4.99 -23.29
N LEU A 261 -3.47 5.03 -24.59
CA LEU A 261 -2.07 5.02 -25.05
C LEU A 261 -1.32 6.28 -24.61
N ARG A 262 -1.97 7.44 -24.62
CA ARG A 262 -1.38 8.70 -24.09
C ARG A 262 -1.09 8.60 -22.60
N ASP A 263 -2.00 8.08 -21.81
CA ASP A 263 -1.83 7.87 -20.38
C ASP A 263 -0.67 6.89 -20.11
N MET A 264 -0.59 5.78 -20.85
CA MET A 264 0.50 4.81 -20.73
C MET A 264 1.87 5.43 -21.05
N ILE A 265 1.93 6.32 -22.04
CA ILE A 265 3.16 7.04 -22.40
C ILE A 265 3.51 8.04 -21.29
N ALA A 266 2.54 8.81 -20.82
CA ALA A 266 2.74 9.79 -19.75
C ALA A 266 3.25 9.14 -18.45
N ASP A 267 2.69 8.00 -18.06
CA ASP A 267 3.12 7.20 -16.91
C ASP A 267 4.61 6.80 -17.03
N ARG A 268 5.00 6.32 -18.22
CA ARG A 268 6.40 5.91 -18.50
C ARG A 268 7.34 7.11 -18.49
N ASP A 269 6.94 8.22 -19.09
CA ASP A 269 7.73 9.44 -19.12
C ASP A 269 7.91 10.02 -17.72
N GLY A 270 6.87 10.01 -16.89
CA GLY A 270 6.95 10.42 -15.49
C GLY A 270 7.91 9.55 -14.68
N LEU A 271 7.86 8.22 -14.87
CA LEU A 271 8.81 7.29 -14.25
C LEU A 271 10.25 7.56 -14.71
N LEU A 272 10.47 7.72 -16.01
CA LEU A 272 11.80 8.01 -16.59
C LEU A 272 12.37 9.31 -16.04
N GLN A 273 11.58 10.37 -15.96
CA GLN A 273 12.02 11.65 -15.40
C GLN A 273 12.47 11.52 -13.94
N ARG A 274 11.74 10.77 -13.12
CA ARG A 274 12.14 10.49 -11.73
C ARG A 274 13.46 9.72 -11.67
N LEU A 275 13.59 8.66 -12.46
CA LEU A 275 14.82 7.86 -12.52
C LEU A 275 16.02 8.68 -13.00
N TYR A 276 15.83 9.57 -13.96
CA TYR A 276 16.90 10.49 -14.40
C TYR A 276 17.29 11.47 -13.31
N ALA A 277 16.32 12.03 -12.59
CA ALA A 277 16.60 12.94 -11.48
C ALA A 277 17.37 12.23 -10.35
N GLU A 278 16.90 11.04 -9.91
CA GLU A 278 17.58 10.23 -8.90
C GLU A 278 18.99 9.82 -9.35
N ASN A 279 19.15 9.38 -10.59
CA ASN A 279 20.46 8.99 -11.14
C ASN A 279 21.42 10.19 -11.18
N SER A 280 20.92 11.36 -11.58
CA SER A 280 21.72 12.59 -11.62
C SER A 280 22.19 13.00 -10.21
N GLU A 281 21.31 12.90 -9.21
CA GLU A 281 21.67 13.17 -7.81
C GLU A 281 22.71 12.17 -7.29
N LEU A 282 22.56 10.89 -7.60
CA LEU A 282 23.52 9.85 -7.21
C LEU A 282 24.89 10.07 -7.86
N ARG A 283 24.94 10.41 -9.15
CA ARG A 283 26.19 10.73 -9.86
C ARG A 283 26.87 11.97 -9.25
N GLN A 284 26.11 13.05 -9.00
CA GLN A 284 26.66 14.24 -8.35
C GLN A 284 27.21 13.95 -6.94
N ALA A 285 26.52 13.06 -6.17
CA ALA A 285 27.01 12.63 -4.86
C ALA A 285 28.29 11.79 -4.96
N GLN A 286 28.40 10.97 -6.02
CA GLN A 286 29.60 10.17 -6.30
C GLN A 286 30.80 11.04 -6.70
N ASP A 287 30.60 12.02 -7.58
CA ASP A 287 31.61 12.94 -8.07
C ASP A 287 32.17 13.86 -6.96
N ARG A 288 31.36 14.17 -5.96
CA ARG A 288 31.77 15.00 -4.79
C ARG A 288 32.47 14.20 -3.69
N GLY A 289 32.73 12.91 -3.87
CA GLY A 289 33.39 12.04 -2.90
C GLY A 289 32.60 11.87 -1.58
N LEU A 290 33.32 11.72 -0.46
CA LEU A 290 32.70 11.48 0.87
C LEU A 290 31.82 12.65 1.33
N SER A 291 32.23 13.88 1.07
CA SER A 291 31.45 15.10 1.40
C SER A 291 30.16 15.17 0.59
N GLY A 292 30.18 14.81 -0.67
CA GLY A 292 28.99 14.77 -1.51
C GLY A 292 27.98 13.72 -1.08
N LYS A 293 28.45 12.53 -0.66
CA LYS A 293 27.60 11.48 -0.09
C LYS A 293 26.92 11.94 1.22
N LEU A 294 27.66 12.65 2.07
CA LEU A 294 27.12 13.18 3.32
C LEU A 294 26.06 14.26 3.05
N ILE A 295 26.30 15.17 2.12
CA ILE A 295 25.35 16.21 1.72
C ILE A 295 24.10 15.60 1.08
N TYR A 296 24.25 14.57 0.24
CA TYR A 296 23.12 13.83 -0.34
C TYR A 296 22.25 13.18 0.75
N LEU A 297 22.87 12.51 1.73
CA LEU A 297 22.15 11.89 2.84
C LEU A 297 21.45 12.95 3.72
N LEU A 298 22.09 14.07 4.00
CA LEU A 298 21.51 15.18 4.76
C LEU A 298 20.32 15.81 4.02
N LYS A 299 20.44 16.09 2.72
CA LYS A 299 19.31 16.59 1.90
C LYS A 299 18.13 15.63 1.94
N ARG A 300 18.36 14.36 1.76
CA ARG A 300 17.34 13.32 1.80
C ARG A 300 16.69 13.20 3.18
N TYR A 301 17.45 13.41 4.25
CA TYR A 301 16.96 13.49 5.62
C TYR A 301 16.08 14.72 5.83
N PHE A 302 16.51 15.91 5.41
CA PHE A 302 15.79 17.18 5.60
C PHE A 302 14.55 17.31 4.70
N VAL A 303 14.54 16.78 3.49
CA VAL A 303 13.34 16.73 2.63
C VAL A 303 12.22 15.89 3.28
N ARG A 304 12.58 14.86 4.07
CA ARG A 304 11.65 14.06 4.84
C ARG A 304 10.99 14.77 6.03
N PHE A 305 11.65 15.78 6.58
CA PHE A 305 11.17 16.51 7.76
C PHE A 305 10.47 17.84 7.42
N ARG A 306 10.45 18.23 6.15
CA ARG A 306 9.80 19.47 5.67
C ARG A 306 8.38 19.26 5.14
N LYS A 307 7.88 18.03 5.14
CA LYS A 307 6.49 17.72 4.77
C LYS A 307 5.65 17.32 5.97
#